data_31ec65e45ec481be7ebb6c862dd69d33
#
_entry.id   31ec65e45ec481be7ebb6c862dd69d33
#
_cell.length_a   1.000
_cell.length_b   1.000
_cell.length_c   1.000
_cell.angle_alpha   90.00
_cell.angle_beta   90.00
_cell.angle_gamma   90.00
#
_symmetry.space_group_name_H-M   'P 1'
#
loop_
_entity.id
_entity.type
_entity.pdbx_description
1 polymer ?
#
loop_
_entity_poly.entity_id
_entity_poly.type
_entity_poly.pdbx_seq_one_letter_code
_entity_poly.pdbx_strand_id
1 'polypeptide(L)'
;MNRWVKIALVVLLIATAPWWLMAIYIGGATLYGKADKIRYASTTEFTSSRWQKPDRKYRYAVLNAVATRIITNGMRDAAVVELLGKPDMVDTNSNWQYETKRPGWRFIDFSGGGLLVEFDTNRIVHKAMVNTWVD
;
A
#
# COMPACT_ATOMS: atom_id res chain seq x y z
N MET A 1 -8.35 52.24 -9.15
CA MET A 1 -9.13 51.33 -8.26
C MET A 1 -9.15 51.93 -6.87
N ASN A 2 -10.34 52.12 -6.32
CA ASN A 2 -10.58 52.76 -5.01
C ASN A 2 -9.94 51.89 -3.89
N ARG A 3 -9.37 52.56 -2.85
CA ARG A 3 -8.71 51.87 -1.71
C ARG A 3 -9.62 50.84 -1.05
N TRP A 4 -10.89 51.12 -0.93
CA TRP A 4 -11.88 50.21 -0.36
C TRP A 4 -12.13 48.97 -1.20
N VAL A 5 -12.06 49.09 -2.52
CA VAL A 5 -12.16 47.91 -3.44
C VAL A 5 -10.96 47.01 -3.29
N LYS A 6 -9.74 47.56 -3.12
CA LYS A 6 -8.54 46.74 -2.87
C LYS A 6 -8.66 46.00 -1.55
N ILE A 7 -9.10 46.63 -0.50
CA ILE A 7 -9.28 46.00 0.81
C ILE A 7 -10.32 44.88 0.73
N ALA A 8 -11.47 45.14 0.10
CA ALA A 8 -12.51 44.12 -0.08
C ALA A 8 -12.03 42.91 -0.85
N LEU A 9 -11.23 43.09 -1.91
CA LEU A 9 -10.63 41.98 -2.68
C LEU A 9 -9.65 41.16 -1.85
N VAL A 10 -8.80 41.80 -1.05
CA VAL A 10 -7.84 41.11 -0.18
C VAL A 10 -8.59 40.30 0.88
N VAL A 11 -9.60 40.86 1.52
CA VAL A 11 -10.43 40.17 2.50
C VAL A 11 -11.14 38.96 1.86
N LEU A 12 -11.69 39.13 0.67
CA LEU A 12 -12.33 38.03 -0.07
C LEU A 12 -11.35 36.91 -0.39
N LEU A 13 -10.13 37.23 -0.85
CA LEU A 13 -9.08 36.25 -1.16
C LEU A 13 -8.67 35.50 0.12
N ILE A 14 -8.48 36.19 1.23
CA ILE A 14 -8.14 35.55 2.50
C ILE A 14 -9.28 34.65 2.99
N ALA A 15 -10.52 35.10 2.91
CA ALA A 15 -11.67 34.31 3.32
C ALA A 15 -11.91 33.07 2.46
N THR A 16 -11.57 33.12 1.18
CA THR A 16 -11.72 31.98 0.25
C THR A 16 -10.49 31.09 0.15
N ALA A 17 -9.33 31.53 0.65
CA ALA A 17 -8.07 30.77 0.57
C ALA A 17 -8.16 29.31 1.10
N PRO A 18 -8.80 29.04 2.24
CA PRO A 18 -8.94 27.66 2.73
C PRO A 18 -9.67 26.74 1.74
N TRP A 19 -10.67 27.25 1.05
CA TRP A 19 -11.46 26.49 0.07
C TRP A 19 -10.64 26.17 -1.18
N TRP A 20 -9.85 27.14 -1.67
CA TRP A 20 -8.96 26.90 -2.82
C TRP A 20 -7.84 25.91 -2.49
N LEU A 21 -7.23 26.03 -1.31
CA LEU A 21 -6.21 25.10 -0.86
C LEU A 21 -6.79 23.69 -0.73
N MET A 22 -7.98 23.55 -0.20
CA MET A 22 -8.66 22.27 -0.10
C MET A 22 -8.99 21.68 -1.48
N ALA A 23 -9.45 22.51 -2.42
CA ALA A 23 -9.73 22.08 -3.79
C ALA A 23 -8.47 21.61 -4.52
N ILE A 24 -7.35 22.32 -4.38
CA ILE A 24 -6.05 21.95 -4.94
C ILE A 24 -5.56 20.63 -4.32
N TYR A 25 -5.69 20.50 -3.00
CA TYR A 25 -5.30 19.27 -2.30
C TYR A 25 -6.12 18.04 -2.76
N ILE A 26 -7.44 18.18 -2.83
CA ILE A 26 -8.33 17.10 -3.28
C ILE A 26 -8.06 16.76 -4.74
N GLY A 27 -7.93 17.75 -5.61
CA GLY A 27 -7.62 17.57 -7.03
C GLY A 27 -6.27 16.89 -7.23
N GLY A 28 -5.24 17.35 -6.56
CA GLY A 28 -3.90 16.75 -6.60
C GLY A 28 -3.89 15.31 -6.08
N ALA A 29 -4.55 15.04 -4.97
CA ALA A 29 -4.64 13.71 -4.40
C ALA A 29 -5.37 12.72 -5.32
N THR A 30 -6.43 13.17 -6.01
CA THR A 30 -7.16 12.32 -6.97
C THR A 30 -6.35 12.02 -8.23
N LEU A 31 -5.63 12.99 -8.76
CA LEU A 31 -4.74 12.81 -9.92
C LEU A 31 -3.59 11.86 -9.58
N TYR A 32 -2.95 12.05 -8.44
CA TYR A 32 -1.90 11.16 -7.95
C TYR A 32 -2.41 9.73 -7.76
N GLY A 33 -3.59 9.57 -7.16
CA GLY A 33 -4.21 8.27 -6.97
C GLY A 33 -4.55 7.55 -8.27
N LYS A 34 -4.98 8.28 -9.32
CA LYS A 34 -5.19 7.72 -10.66
C LYS A 34 -3.88 7.29 -11.32
N ALA A 35 -2.83 8.11 -11.25
CA ALA A 35 -1.52 7.78 -11.78
C ALA A 35 -0.93 6.52 -11.13
N ASP A 36 -1.04 6.40 -9.80
CA ASP A 36 -0.62 5.21 -9.07
C ASP A 36 -1.40 3.96 -9.50
N LYS A 37 -2.71 4.05 -9.63
CA LYS A 37 -3.53 2.93 -10.11
C LYS A 37 -3.11 2.46 -11.50
N ILE A 38 -2.86 3.38 -12.43
CA ILE A 38 -2.40 3.07 -13.78
C ILE A 38 -1.02 2.41 -13.72
N ARG A 39 -0.09 2.95 -12.93
CA ARG A 39 1.26 2.42 -12.80
C ARG A 39 1.30 0.97 -12.30
N TYR A 40 0.41 0.60 -11.38
CA TYR A 40 0.40 -0.73 -10.78
C TYR A 40 -0.67 -1.67 -11.35
N ALA A 41 -1.63 -1.18 -12.12
CA ALA A 41 -2.71 -1.98 -12.70
C ALA A 41 -2.22 -3.08 -13.66
N SER A 42 -1.13 -2.82 -14.38
CA SER A 42 -0.51 -3.77 -15.31
C SER A 42 0.56 -4.66 -14.64
N THR A 43 0.89 -4.44 -13.37
CA THR A 43 1.93 -5.16 -12.67
C THR A 43 1.37 -6.46 -12.12
N THR A 44 1.50 -7.54 -12.88
CA THR A 44 1.04 -8.89 -12.49
C THR A 44 2.19 -9.86 -12.29
N GLU A 45 3.39 -9.50 -12.72
CA GLU A 45 4.56 -10.36 -12.65
C GLU A 45 5.32 -10.15 -11.34
N PHE A 46 5.49 -11.26 -10.61
CA PHE A 46 6.29 -11.29 -9.39
C PHE A 46 7.77 -11.40 -9.71
N THR A 47 8.57 -10.57 -9.05
CA THR A 47 10.02 -10.73 -8.98
C THR A 47 10.49 -10.55 -7.54
N SER A 48 11.28 -11.51 -7.04
CA SER A 48 11.81 -11.50 -5.68
C SER A 48 12.57 -10.20 -5.36
N SER A 49 13.46 -9.79 -6.26
CA SER A 49 14.26 -8.56 -6.09
C SER A 49 13.43 -7.28 -5.96
N ARG A 50 12.25 -7.23 -6.59
CA ARG A 50 11.35 -6.09 -6.48
C ARG A 50 10.45 -6.19 -5.25
N TRP A 51 10.04 -7.40 -4.88
CA TRP A 51 9.28 -7.62 -3.65
C TRP A 51 10.06 -7.23 -2.40
N GLN A 52 11.35 -7.57 -2.34
CA GLN A 52 12.22 -7.27 -1.20
C GLN A 52 12.54 -5.79 -1.03
N LYS A 53 12.27 -4.95 -2.04
CA LYS A 53 12.35 -3.49 -1.91
C LYS A 53 11.17 -2.96 -1.08
N PRO A 54 11.31 -1.78 -0.43
CA PRO A 54 10.25 -1.17 0.37
C PRO A 54 9.13 -0.56 -0.49
N ASP A 55 8.74 -1.23 -1.58
CA ASP A 55 7.65 -0.82 -2.47
C ASP A 55 6.37 -1.59 -2.11
N ARG A 56 5.70 -1.15 -1.04
CA ARG A 56 4.46 -1.78 -0.56
C ARG A 56 3.32 -1.77 -1.59
N LYS A 57 3.32 -0.81 -2.52
CA LYS A 57 2.32 -0.74 -3.59
C LYS A 57 2.54 -1.82 -4.65
N TYR A 58 3.80 -2.10 -4.99
CA TYR A 58 4.12 -3.23 -5.84
C TYR A 58 3.74 -4.56 -5.18
N ARG A 59 4.07 -4.73 -3.88
CA ARG A 59 3.66 -5.92 -3.13
C ARG A 59 2.15 -6.15 -3.19
N TYR A 60 1.35 -5.07 -3.06
CA TYR A 60 -0.11 -5.17 -3.19
C TYR A 60 -0.54 -5.62 -4.59
N ALA A 61 0.07 -5.10 -5.65
CA ALA A 61 -0.29 -5.43 -7.02
C ALA A 61 -0.08 -6.92 -7.36
N VAL A 62 0.96 -7.55 -6.79
CA VAL A 62 1.27 -8.97 -7.02
C VAL A 62 0.80 -9.89 -5.89
N LEU A 63 0.15 -9.36 -4.86
CA LEU A 63 -0.19 -10.04 -3.62
C LEU A 63 -0.93 -11.36 -3.83
N ASN A 64 -1.98 -11.35 -4.67
CA ASN A 64 -2.76 -12.55 -4.97
C ASN A 64 -1.90 -13.63 -5.68
N ALA A 65 -1.05 -13.23 -6.61
CA ALA A 65 -0.17 -14.17 -7.29
C ALA A 65 0.82 -14.81 -6.31
N VAL A 66 1.36 -14.01 -5.38
CA VAL A 66 2.28 -14.50 -4.34
C VAL A 66 1.56 -15.48 -3.42
N ALA A 67 0.37 -15.15 -2.92
CA ALA A 67 -0.38 -16.00 -2.01
C ALA A 67 -0.87 -17.32 -2.63
N THR A 68 -1.13 -17.35 -3.95
CA THR A 68 -1.76 -18.50 -4.60
C THR A 68 -0.84 -19.32 -5.48
N ARG A 69 0.26 -18.74 -5.95
CA ARG A 69 1.13 -19.40 -6.95
C ARG A 69 2.59 -19.46 -6.55
N ILE A 70 3.09 -18.48 -5.80
CA ILE A 70 4.51 -18.39 -5.46
C ILE A 70 4.78 -19.09 -4.14
N ILE A 71 4.00 -18.78 -3.10
CA ILE A 71 4.12 -19.44 -1.80
C ILE A 71 3.17 -20.64 -1.77
N THR A 72 3.76 -21.81 -1.81
CA THR A 72 3.00 -23.08 -1.86
C THR A 72 3.12 -23.85 -0.55
N ASN A 73 2.10 -24.63 -0.23
CA ASN A 73 2.14 -25.54 0.91
C ASN A 73 3.32 -26.52 0.75
N GLY A 74 3.97 -26.82 1.85
CA GLY A 74 5.16 -27.68 1.87
C GLY A 74 6.49 -26.95 1.67
N MET A 75 6.46 -25.65 1.36
CA MET A 75 7.67 -24.83 1.24
C MET A 75 8.29 -24.57 2.62
N ARG A 76 9.62 -24.67 2.72
CA ARG A 76 10.33 -24.35 3.97
C ARG A 76 10.45 -22.84 4.16
N ASP A 77 10.53 -22.41 5.41
CA ASP A 77 10.72 -21.01 5.78
C ASP A 77 11.94 -20.37 5.10
N ALA A 78 13.06 -21.10 4.98
CA ALA A 78 14.26 -20.62 4.28
C ALA A 78 13.96 -20.26 2.81
N ALA A 79 13.15 -21.06 2.11
CA ALA A 79 12.76 -20.77 0.74
C ALA A 79 11.81 -19.55 0.66
N VAL A 80 10.96 -19.35 1.66
CA VAL A 80 10.13 -18.15 1.74
C VAL A 80 11.00 -16.90 1.95
N VAL A 81 12.03 -16.97 2.80
CA VAL A 81 12.98 -15.87 2.99
C VAL A 81 13.75 -15.57 1.71
N GLU A 82 14.17 -16.59 0.97
CA GLU A 82 14.87 -16.39 -0.31
C GLU A 82 14.00 -15.65 -1.32
N LEU A 83 12.71 -15.96 -1.39
CA LEU A 83 11.75 -15.34 -2.31
C LEU A 83 11.29 -13.95 -1.85
N LEU A 84 10.88 -13.82 -0.59
CA LEU A 84 10.20 -12.63 -0.08
C LEU A 84 11.08 -11.76 0.82
N GLY A 85 12.25 -12.25 1.24
CA GLY A 85 13.06 -11.61 2.26
C GLY A 85 12.50 -11.85 3.66
N LYS A 86 13.04 -11.11 4.63
CA LYS A 86 12.56 -11.17 6.02
C LYS A 86 11.14 -10.62 6.10
N PRO A 87 10.27 -11.20 6.95
CA PRO A 87 8.93 -10.68 7.19
C PRO A 87 8.99 -9.31 7.85
N ASP A 88 7.97 -8.49 7.58
CA ASP A 88 7.84 -7.18 8.24
C ASP A 88 7.41 -7.37 9.71
N MET A 89 6.60 -8.40 10.00
CA MET A 89 6.17 -8.76 11.35
C MET A 89 6.12 -10.29 11.52
N VAL A 90 6.31 -10.72 12.76
CA VAL A 90 6.10 -12.11 13.18
C VAL A 90 5.11 -12.09 14.34
N ASP A 91 4.02 -12.82 14.22
CA ASP A 91 3.01 -12.89 15.27
C ASP A 91 3.38 -13.84 16.42
N THR A 92 2.55 -13.90 17.45
CA THR A 92 2.75 -14.77 18.63
C THR A 92 2.75 -16.27 18.31
N ASN A 93 2.14 -16.65 17.19
CA ASN A 93 2.10 -18.03 16.68
C ASN A 93 3.25 -18.31 15.69
N SER A 94 4.22 -17.41 15.58
CA SER A 94 5.36 -17.49 14.66
C SER A 94 4.96 -17.46 13.17
N ASN A 95 3.78 -16.97 12.84
CA ASN A 95 3.39 -16.72 11.46
C ASN A 95 4.01 -15.41 10.96
N TRP A 96 4.28 -15.36 9.67
CA TRP A 96 4.95 -14.23 9.05
C TRP A 96 3.97 -13.33 8.32
N GLN A 97 4.14 -12.02 8.49
CA GLN A 97 3.34 -11.01 7.84
C GLN A 97 4.21 -10.09 6.99
N TYR A 98 3.79 -9.88 5.75
CA TYR A 98 4.39 -8.95 4.81
C TYR A 98 3.39 -7.86 4.47
N GLU A 99 3.69 -6.64 4.85
CA GLU A 99 2.80 -5.52 4.67
C GLU A 99 2.74 -5.05 3.21
N THR A 100 1.54 -4.66 2.81
CA THR A 100 1.28 -4.08 1.49
C THR A 100 0.50 -2.77 1.62
N LYS A 101 0.49 -1.97 0.57
CA LYS A 101 -0.30 -0.73 0.51
C LYS A 101 -1.04 -0.65 -0.81
N ARG A 102 -2.35 -0.47 -0.74
CA ARG A 102 -3.19 -0.32 -1.93
C ARG A 102 -2.79 0.93 -2.74
N PRO A 103 -2.54 0.82 -4.07
CA PRO A 103 -2.27 1.97 -4.92
C PRO A 103 -3.47 2.91 -5.00
N GLY A 104 -3.21 4.19 -5.10
CA GLY A 104 -4.24 5.21 -5.34
C GLY A 104 -5.04 5.64 -4.11
N TRP A 105 -4.69 5.16 -2.92
CA TRP A 105 -5.31 5.61 -1.68
C TRP A 105 -4.63 6.85 -1.13
N ARG A 106 -5.40 7.68 -0.42
CA ARG A 106 -4.95 8.95 0.15
C ARG A 106 -4.01 8.71 1.33
N PHE A 107 -3.29 9.77 1.73
CA PHE A 107 -2.36 9.75 2.86
C PHE A 107 -2.96 9.34 4.21
N ILE A 108 -4.29 9.42 4.36
CA ILE A 108 -5.03 9.16 5.60
C ILE A 108 -5.67 7.76 5.59
N ASP A 109 -5.28 6.90 4.68
CA ASP A 109 -5.85 5.57 4.61
C ASP A 109 -5.02 4.60 5.47
N PHE A 110 -5.60 4.23 6.59
CA PHE A 110 -5.06 3.22 7.51
C PHE A 110 -5.43 1.80 7.09
N SER A 111 -6.22 1.61 6.04
CA SER A 111 -6.53 0.29 5.54
C SER A 111 -5.26 -0.35 4.99
N GLY A 112 -4.70 -1.21 5.77
CA GLY A 112 -3.57 -2.05 5.45
C GLY A 112 -4.05 -3.43 5.01
N GLY A 113 -3.18 -4.13 4.37
CA GLY A 113 -3.35 -5.53 4.05
C GLY A 113 -1.99 -6.14 3.83
N GLY A 114 -1.94 -7.43 3.75
CA GLY A 114 -0.68 -8.09 3.54
C GLY A 114 -0.80 -9.55 3.22
N LEU A 115 0.34 -10.16 3.07
CA LEU A 115 0.48 -11.60 2.99
C LEU A 115 0.68 -12.15 4.39
N LEU A 116 -0.17 -13.06 4.80
CA LEU A 116 0.03 -13.89 5.98
C LEU A 116 0.51 -15.27 5.54
N VAL A 117 1.63 -15.72 6.10
CA VAL A 117 2.20 -17.05 5.87
C VAL A 117 2.20 -17.80 7.20
N GLU A 118 1.41 -18.86 7.27
CA GLU A 118 1.29 -19.73 8.43
C GLU A 118 2.19 -20.95 8.26
N PHE A 119 2.93 -21.28 9.31
CA PHE A 119 3.83 -22.43 9.34
C PHE A 119 3.36 -23.50 10.31
N ASP A 120 3.66 -24.75 10.00
CA ASP A 120 3.54 -25.86 10.94
C ASP A 120 4.70 -25.87 11.95
N THR A 121 4.67 -26.84 12.87
CA THR A 121 5.72 -27.04 13.89
C THR A 121 7.10 -27.33 13.32
N ASN A 122 7.19 -27.81 12.09
CA ASN A 122 8.43 -28.12 11.37
C ASN A 122 8.93 -26.93 10.52
N ARG A 123 8.32 -25.75 10.64
CA ARG A 123 8.62 -24.57 9.85
C ARG A 123 8.37 -24.75 8.35
N ILE A 124 7.33 -25.52 8.04
CA ILE A 124 6.85 -25.74 6.67
C ILE A 124 5.58 -24.93 6.47
N VAL A 125 5.45 -24.25 5.34
CA VAL A 125 4.25 -23.47 4.99
C VAL A 125 3.03 -24.38 4.99
N HIS A 126 2.12 -24.11 5.88
CA HIS A 126 0.80 -24.72 5.95
C HIS A 126 -0.22 -23.95 5.11
N LYS A 127 -0.15 -22.62 5.13
CA LYS A 127 -1.08 -21.77 4.41
C LYS A 127 -0.46 -20.42 4.10
N ALA A 128 -0.77 -19.90 2.92
CA ALA A 128 -0.51 -18.49 2.58
C ALA A 128 -1.82 -17.84 2.16
N MET A 129 -2.11 -16.66 2.70
CA MET A 129 -3.36 -15.97 2.41
C MET A 129 -3.19 -14.45 2.39
N VAL A 130 -4.08 -13.80 1.67
CA VAL A 130 -4.23 -12.35 1.72
C VAL A 130 -5.01 -11.99 2.98
N ASN A 131 -4.38 -11.23 3.86
CA ASN A 131 -5.02 -10.69 5.04
C ASN A 131 -5.28 -9.21 4.84
N THR A 132 -6.53 -8.78 4.98
CA THR A 132 -6.93 -7.37 4.93
C THR A 132 -7.39 -6.96 6.30
N TRP A 133 -6.65 -6.05 6.94
CA TRP A 133 -7.14 -5.39 8.15
C TRP A 133 -7.83 -4.10 7.76
N VAL A 134 -9.03 -3.96 8.22
CA VAL A 134 -9.81 -2.72 8.20
C VAL A 134 -9.81 -2.25 9.64
N ASP A 135 -9.08 -1.19 9.93
CA ASP A 135 -9.16 -0.49 11.21
C ASP A 135 -10.37 0.45 11.19
#